data_52cc79b3310254abe89993fe854465d9
#
_entry.id   52cc79b3310254abe89993fe854465d9
#
_cell.length_a   1.000
_cell.length_b   1.000
_cell.length_c   1.000
_cell.angle_alpha   90.00
_cell.angle_beta   90.00
_cell.angle_gamma   90.00
#
_symmetry.space_group_name_H-M   'P 1'
#
loop_
_entity.id
_entity.type
_entity.pdbx_description
1 polymer ?
#
loop_
_entity_poly.entity_id
_entity_poly.type
_entity_poly.pdbx_seq_one_letter_code
_entity_poly.pdbx_strand_id
1 'polypeptide(L)'
;MTESVDRQTAVMRLRSAQDILILCHKNPDGDTIGCAGALYLALKSLGKNAAILCSDPIPSLYGYMELRLYDASFTPGFVVAVDVASIQLFGDRNNVQKYAAHVDLCIDHHASNSGYAYETLLDPGAAAACELMIDVIEEMGVTLDPSIASCLYTGIATDTGCFRFSSTTAHTHQAAARLIEAGADLEMLNARLFESRSRARIEIERMALESLEYFFDGRCAMIYLTWDQIVTSGVPGAELEDLTSLPRSIEGVEVGLTLRQQK
;
A
#
# COMPACT_ATOMS: atom_id res chain seq x y z
N MET A 1 -8.57 24.97 0.77
CA MET A 1 -8.99 24.12 -0.38
C MET A 1 -7.72 23.59 -1.01
N THR A 2 -7.65 22.31 -1.28
CA THR A 2 -6.52 21.71 -2.00
C THR A 2 -6.49 22.22 -3.44
N GLU A 3 -5.30 22.35 -4.00
CA GLU A 3 -5.12 22.60 -5.43
C GLU A 3 -4.88 21.25 -6.14
N SER A 4 -5.68 20.95 -7.16
CA SER A 4 -5.40 19.80 -8.03
C SER A 4 -4.26 20.18 -8.96
N VAL A 5 -3.20 19.39 -8.95
CA VAL A 5 -2.01 19.65 -9.76
C VAL A 5 -1.78 18.54 -10.79
N ASP A 6 -1.13 18.89 -11.87
CA ASP A 6 -0.67 17.92 -12.84
C ASP A 6 0.66 17.27 -12.42
N ARG A 7 1.05 16.24 -13.14
CA ARG A 7 2.29 15.50 -12.87
C ARG A 7 3.53 16.38 -12.97
N GLN A 8 3.59 17.30 -13.94
CA GLN A 8 4.73 18.19 -14.13
C GLN A 8 4.93 19.10 -12.90
N THR A 9 3.84 19.62 -12.35
CA THR A 9 3.86 20.42 -11.14
C THR A 9 4.34 19.61 -9.93
N ALA A 10 3.81 18.39 -9.73
CA ALA A 10 4.26 17.50 -8.65
C ALA A 10 5.76 17.18 -8.76
N VAL A 11 6.25 16.86 -9.95
CA VAL A 11 7.68 16.63 -10.24
C VAL A 11 8.51 17.87 -9.93
N MET A 12 8.07 19.05 -10.34
CA MET A 12 8.78 20.31 -10.05
C MET A 12 8.89 20.55 -8.53
N ARG A 13 7.80 20.29 -7.77
CA ARG A 13 7.81 20.40 -6.30
C ARG A 13 8.82 19.44 -5.68
N LEU A 14 8.77 18.17 -6.03
CA LEU A 14 9.69 17.14 -5.51
C LEU A 14 11.15 17.45 -5.87
N ARG A 15 11.41 17.95 -7.08
CA ARG A 15 12.77 18.34 -7.50
C ARG A 15 13.30 19.56 -6.78
N SER A 16 12.47 20.53 -6.42
CA SER A 16 12.87 21.74 -5.69
C SER A 16 12.97 21.52 -4.18
N ALA A 17 12.22 20.56 -3.64
CA ALA A 17 12.16 20.28 -2.20
C ALA A 17 13.49 19.76 -1.65
N GLN A 18 13.71 20.03 -0.34
CA GLN A 18 14.81 19.51 0.47
C GLN A 18 14.22 19.00 1.79
N ASP A 19 14.93 18.10 2.46
CA ASP A 19 14.51 17.53 3.75
C ASP A 19 13.07 17.00 3.71
N ILE A 20 12.87 15.98 2.85
CA ILE A 20 11.53 15.50 2.47
C ILE A 20 11.07 14.40 3.45
N LEU A 21 9.87 14.59 4.00
CA LEU A 21 9.20 13.57 4.81
C LEU A 21 8.08 12.92 3.98
N ILE A 22 8.17 11.60 3.79
CA ILE A 22 7.17 10.83 3.05
C ILE A 22 6.23 10.17 4.06
N LEU A 23 4.95 10.47 4.00
CA LEU A 23 3.93 9.93 4.90
C LEU A 23 3.16 8.79 4.23
N CYS A 24 3.01 7.68 4.98
CA CYS A 24 2.21 6.51 4.65
C CYS A 24 0.95 6.46 5.53
N HIS A 25 -0.08 5.74 5.11
CA HIS A 25 -1.25 5.48 5.96
C HIS A 25 -0.97 4.48 7.08
N LYS A 26 -1.80 4.48 8.13
CA LYS A 26 -1.80 3.45 9.18
C LYS A 26 -2.17 2.09 8.57
N ASN A 27 -1.72 1.00 9.21
CA ASN A 27 -1.85 -0.36 8.66
C ASN A 27 -1.31 -0.40 7.23
N PRO A 28 -0.02 -0.05 7.01
CA PRO A 28 0.50 0.17 5.67
C PRO A 28 0.48 -1.12 4.85
N ASP A 29 -0.04 -1.00 3.64
CA ASP A 29 -0.08 -2.07 2.65
C ASP A 29 1.03 -1.94 1.60
N GLY A 30 0.93 -2.73 0.53
CA GLY A 30 1.97 -2.76 -0.50
C GLY A 30 2.01 -1.52 -1.36
N ASP A 31 0.89 -0.83 -1.58
CA ASP A 31 0.87 0.36 -2.45
C ASP A 31 1.49 1.57 -1.74
N THR A 32 1.03 1.88 -0.50
CA THR A 32 1.62 3.00 0.23
C THR A 32 3.12 2.80 0.52
N ILE A 33 3.55 1.56 0.88
CA ILE A 33 4.97 1.27 1.15
C ILE A 33 5.79 1.18 -0.13
N GLY A 34 5.23 0.62 -1.20
CA GLY A 34 5.85 0.60 -2.52
C GLY A 34 6.11 2.00 -3.08
N CYS A 35 5.08 2.85 -3.03
CA CYS A 35 5.20 4.27 -3.39
C CYS A 35 6.25 5.00 -2.56
N ALA A 36 6.18 4.86 -1.22
CA ALA A 36 7.10 5.54 -0.32
C ALA A 36 8.54 5.06 -0.53
N GLY A 37 8.75 3.76 -0.68
CA GLY A 37 10.07 3.16 -0.93
C GLY A 37 10.66 3.61 -2.26
N ALA A 38 9.89 3.56 -3.33
CA ALA A 38 10.32 4.00 -4.66
C ALA A 38 10.66 5.49 -4.68
N LEU A 39 9.80 6.33 -4.10
CA LEU A 39 10.04 7.77 -4.02
C LEU A 39 11.30 8.07 -3.15
N TYR A 40 11.46 7.40 -2.02
CA TYR A 40 12.65 7.55 -1.18
C TYR A 40 13.93 7.21 -1.96
N LEU A 41 13.96 6.07 -2.67
CA LEU A 41 15.13 5.65 -3.45
C LEU A 41 15.42 6.64 -4.59
N ALA A 42 14.39 7.12 -5.28
CA ALA A 42 14.53 8.12 -6.32
C ALA A 42 15.09 9.45 -5.78
N LEU A 43 14.58 9.93 -4.65
CA LEU A 43 15.09 11.14 -3.99
C LEU A 43 16.54 10.96 -3.51
N LYS A 44 16.87 9.79 -2.96
CA LYS A 44 18.24 9.43 -2.55
C LYS A 44 19.21 9.45 -3.74
N SER A 45 18.81 8.93 -4.90
CA SER A 45 19.64 8.94 -6.11
C SER A 45 19.92 10.37 -6.62
N LEU A 46 19.00 11.31 -6.37
CA LEU A 46 19.18 12.74 -6.65
C LEU A 46 19.96 13.49 -5.56
N GLY A 47 20.51 12.78 -4.57
CA GLY A 47 21.27 13.37 -3.47
C GLY A 47 20.43 14.13 -2.45
N LYS A 48 19.11 13.88 -2.40
CA LYS A 48 18.20 14.55 -1.46
C LYS A 48 18.12 13.81 -0.13
N ASN A 49 17.93 14.58 0.95
CA ASN A 49 17.63 14.03 2.26
C ASN A 49 16.14 13.71 2.34
N ALA A 50 15.80 12.43 2.55
CA ALA A 50 14.42 11.99 2.66
C ALA A 50 14.30 10.85 3.70
N ALA A 51 13.12 10.71 4.30
CA ALA A 51 12.78 9.60 5.19
C ALA A 51 11.28 9.32 5.14
N ILE A 52 10.88 8.12 5.55
CA ILE A 52 9.51 7.63 5.54
C ILE A 52 8.96 7.62 6.97
N LEU A 53 7.74 8.11 7.16
CA LEU A 53 7.04 8.06 8.43
C LEU A 53 5.70 7.37 8.28
N CYS A 54 5.50 6.32 9.09
CA CYS A 54 4.24 5.63 9.23
C CYS A 54 3.86 5.56 10.72
N SER A 55 2.56 5.61 11.02
CA SER A 55 2.05 5.43 12.39
C SER A 55 2.29 4.02 12.90
N ASP A 56 2.06 3.03 12.06
CA ASP A 56 2.17 1.64 12.44
C ASP A 56 3.47 1.00 11.92
N PRO A 57 3.90 -0.11 12.54
CA PRO A 57 5.05 -0.85 12.05
C PRO A 57 4.84 -1.35 10.61
N ILE A 58 5.87 -1.23 9.80
CA ILE A 58 5.87 -1.79 8.45
C ILE A 58 5.89 -3.32 8.54
N PRO A 59 4.95 -4.03 7.90
CA PRO A 59 4.93 -5.48 7.89
C PRO A 59 6.25 -6.09 7.40
N SER A 60 6.71 -7.15 8.06
CA SER A 60 7.95 -7.85 7.71
C SER A 60 7.95 -8.42 6.29
N LEU A 61 6.77 -8.57 5.71
CA LEU A 61 6.54 -8.93 4.32
C LEU A 61 7.32 -8.00 3.36
N TYR A 62 7.40 -6.70 3.66
CA TYR A 62 8.10 -5.67 2.87
C TYR A 62 9.55 -5.45 3.28
N GLY A 63 10.12 -6.34 4.13
CA GLY A 63 11.48 -6.21 4.66
C GLY A 63 12.62 -6.34 3.64
N TYR A 64 12.31 -6.57 2.36
CA TYR A 64 13.29 -6.53 1.25
C TYR A 64 13.51 -5.13 0.69
N MET A 65 12.65 -4.18 1.02
CA MET A 65 12.78 -2.79 0.60
C MET A 65 13.79 -2.06 1.50
N GLU A 66 14.70 -1.32 0.89
CA GLU A 66 15.66 -0.46 1.61
C GLU A 66 14.98 0.83 2.06
N LEU A 67 14.24 0.78 3.16
CA LEU A 67 13.50 1.92 3.69
C LEU A 67 14.30 2.65 4.76
N ARG A 68 14.39 3.98 4.68
CA ARG A 68 14.85 4.82 5.78
C ARG A 68 13.66 5.39 6.53
N LEU A 69 13.42 4.88 7.72
CA LEU A 69 12.39 5.42 8.59
C LEU A 69 12.86 6.72 9.24
N TYR A 70 11.91 7.63 9.43
CA TYR A 70 12.16 8.92 10.04
C TYR A 70 12.43 8.79 11.55
N ASP A 71 13.58 9.24 11.98
CA ASP A 71 14.10 9.18 13.35
C ASP A 71 14.27 10.58 13.99
N ALA A 72 13.63 11.60 13.40
CA ALA A 72 13.77 13.00 13.79
C ALA A 72 15.20 13.57 13.63
N SER A 73 16.05 12.96 12.79
CA SER A 73 17.42 13.42 12.51
C SER A 73 17.47 14.72 11.71
N PHE A 74 16.35 15.15 11.12
CA PHE A 74 16.22 16.44 10.43
C PHE A 74 14.83 17.05 10.65
N THR A 75 14.70 18.35 10.40
CA THR A 75 13.39 19.02 10.37
C THR A 75 12.86 18.98 8.94
N PRO A 76 11.68 18.35 8.68
CA PRO A 76 11.13 18.34 7.34
C PRO A 76 10.87 19.74 6.80
N GLY A 77 11.40 20.00 5.60
CA GLY A 77 11.13 21.20 4.82
C GLY A 77 10.02 21.01 3.78
N PHE A 78 9.66 19.76 3.50
CA PHE A 78 8.59 19.37 2.59
C PHE A 78 7.96 18.04 3.03
N VAL A 79 6.65 17.98 3.08
CA VAL A 79 5.89 16.79 3.49
C VAL A 79 5.07 16.28 2.31
N VAL A 80 5.33 15.07 1.88
CA VAL A 80 4.56 14.40 0.82
C VAL A 80 3.84 13.18 1.36
N ALA A 81 2.56 13.05 1.06
CA ALA A 81 1.77 11.84 1.36
C ALA A 81 1.61 11.01 0.09
N VAL A 82 1.71 9.70 0.22
CA VAL A 82 1.54 8.76 -0.89
C VAL A 82 0.48 7.73 -0.54
N ASP A 83 -0.51 7.57 -1.43
CA ASP A 83 -1.58 6.60 -1.29
C ASP A 83 -2.39 6.78 0.00
N VAL A 84 -2.80 8.00 0.29
CA VAL A 84 -3.57 8.34 1.49
C VAL A 84 -4.80 9.17 1.13
N ALA A 85 -5.98 8.57 1.21
CA ALA A 85 -7.24 9.23 0.81
C ALA A 85 -7.72 10.30 1.80
N SER A 86 -7.34 10.23 3.06
CA SER A 86 -7.80 11.18 4.07
C SER A 86 -6.89 11.29 5.29
N ILE A 87 -6.98 12.40 6.00
CA ILE A 87 -6.14 12.69 7.18
C ILE A 87 -6.32 11.67 8.31
N GLN A 88 -7.49 11.04 8.41
CA GLN A 88 -7.79 10.03 9.43
C GLN A 88 -7.00 8.72 9.21
N LEU A 89 -6.51 8.52 8.00
CA LEU A 89 -5.73 7.32 7.65
C LEU A 89 -4.27 7.40 8.09
N PHE A 90 -3.76 8.55 8.51
CA PHE A 90 -2.39 8.63 9.03
C PHE A 90 -2.20 7.94 10.38
N GLY A 91 -3.26 7.73 11.16
CA GLY A 91 -3.15 7.21 12.53
C GLY A 91 -2.66 8.25 13.53
N ASP A 92 -2.24 7.81 14.71
CA ASP A 92 -1.92 8.69 15.86
C ASP A 92 -0.57 8.41 16.54
N ARG A 93 0.16 7.37 16.09
CA ARG A 93 1.46 7.00 16.65
C ARG A 93 2.61 7.73 15.96
N ASN A 94 3.79 7.63 16.53
CA ASN A 94 5.04 8.18 15.98
C ASN A 94 4.98 9.70 15.67
N ASN A 95 4.10 10.44 16.36
CA ASN A 95 3.87 11.86 16.13
C ASN A 95 3.48 12.22 14.68
N VAL A 96 2.94 11.27 13.90
CA VAL A 96 2.56 11.49 12.50
C VAL A 96 1.60 12.66 12.35
N GLN A 97 0.67 12.86 13.28
CA GLN A 97 -0.32 13.93 13.26
C GLN A 97 0.30 15.35 13.23
N LYS A 98 1.50 15.51 13.77
CA LYS A 98 2.24 16.77 13.69
C LYS A 98 2.51 17.18 12.24
N TYR A 99 2.81 16.20 11.38
CA TYR A 99 3.15 16.39 9.97
C TYR A 99 1.92 16.27 9.06
N ALA A 100 0.98 15.40 9.41
CA ALA A 100 -0.28 15.21 8.69
C ALA A 100 -1.17 16.48 8.67
N ALA A 101 -0.98 17.39 9.62
CA ALA A 101 -1.67 18.67 9.66
C ALA A 101 -1.23 19.64 8.54
N HIS A 102 -0.08 19.41 7.91
CA HIS A 102 0.53 20.28 6.90
C HIS A 102 1.23 19.44 5.82
N VAL A 103 0.44 18.76 5.00
CA VAL A 103 0.94 18.01 3.85
C VAL A 103 1.03 18.92 2.64
N ASP A 104 2.22 19.11 2.09
CA ASP A 104 2.48 19.96 0.94
C ASP A 104 1.94 19.35 -0.36
N LEU A 105 2.21 18.05 -0.57
CA LEU A 105 1.80 17.31 -1.76
C LEU A 105 1.20 15.96 -1.37
N CYS A 106 0.08 15.59 -1.98
CA CYS A 106 -0.47 14.23 -1.95
C CYS A 106 -0.40 13.62 -3.36
N ILE A 107 0.07 12.38 -3.46
CA ILE A 107 0.02 11.57 -4.70
C ILE A 107 -0.86 10.37 -4.40
N ASP A 108 -2.01 10.28 -5.07
CA ASP A 108 -3.06 9.32 -4.69
C ASP A 108 -3.89 8.88 -5.90
N HIS A 109 -4.52 7.73 -5.78
CA HIS A 109 -5.44 7.20 -6.79
C HIS A 109 -6.88 7.01 -6.27
N HIS A 110 -7.14 7.25 -5.01
CA HIS A 110 -8.46 7.06 -4.41
C HIS A 110 -9.47 8.11 -4.84
N ALA A 111 -10.57 7.71 -5.49
CA ALA A 111 -11.68 8.61 -5.83
C ALA A 111 -12.31 9.30 -4.59
N SER A 112 -12.12 8.73 -3.40
CA SER A 112 -12.57 9.25 -2.11
C SER A 112 -11.59 10.24 -1.46
N ASN A 113 -10.52 10.64 -2.14
CA ASN A 113 -9.54 11.59 -1.59
C ASN A 113 -10.24 12.87 -1.11
N SER A 114 -10.00 13.23 0.15
CA SER A 114 -10.70 14.34 0.81
C SER A 114 -10.09 15.73 0.55
N GLY A 115 -9.00 15.81 -0.23
CA GLY A 115 -8.33 17.06 -0.55
C GLY A 115 -7.73 17.74 0.68
N TYR A 116 -7.02 17.01 1.53
CA TYR A 116 -6.44 17.49 2.78
C TYR A 116 -5.06 18.15 2.61
N ALA A 117 -4.33 17.83 1.54
CA ALA A 117 -3.03 18.41 1.22
C ALA A 117 -3.16 19.78 0.56
N TYR A 118 -2.09 20.57 0.56
CA TYR A 118 -2.06 21.83 -0.19
C TYR A 118 -2.19 21.58 -1.69
N GLU A 119 -1.43 20.66 -2.23
CA GLU A 119 -1.48 20.22 -3.63
C GLU A 119 -1.77 18.73 -3.69
N THR A 120 -2.56 18.29 -4.68
CA THR A 120 -2.89 16.86 -4.86
C THR A 120 -2.78 16.48 -6.33
N LEU A 121 -1.89 15.52 -6.62
CA LEU A 121 -1.86 14.75 -7.86
C LEU A 121 -2.76 13.52 -7.65
N LEU A 122 -3.92 13.50 -8.32
CA LEU A 122 -4.93 12.47 -8.16
C LEU A 122 -5.32 11.86 -9.51
N ASP A 123 -5.24 10.55 -9.62
CA ASP A 123 -5.79 9.81 -10.78
C ASP A 123 -6.64 8.62 -10.32
N PRO A 124 -7.97 8.80 -10.19
CA PRO A 124 -8.87 7.70 -9.81
C PRO A 124 -9.01 6.59 -10.88
N GLY A 125 -8.42 6.76 -12.04
CA GLY A 125 -8.38 5.75 -13.09
C GLY A 125 -7.23 4.76 -12.96
N ALA A 126 -6.22 5.09 -12.17
CA ALA A 126 -5.10 4.20 -11.89
C ALA A 126 -5.50 3.07 -10.93
N ALA A 127 -4.96 1.88 -11.15
CA ALA A 127 -5.22 0.73 -10.30
C ALA A 127 -4.48 0.78 -8.96
N ALA A 128 -3.43 1.60 -8.86
CA ALA A 128 -2.56 1.78 -7.72
C ALA A 128 -1.88 3.16 -7.79
N ALA A 129 -1.54 3.77 -6.65
CA ALA A 129 -0.75 5.00 -6.64
C ALA A 129 0.67 4.76 -7.21
N CYS A 130 1.18 3.52 -7.12
CA CYS A 130 2.43 3.11 -7.74
C CYS A 130 2.42 3.24 -9.27
N GLU A 131 1.27 3.17 -9.95
CA GLU A 131 1.21 3.46 -11.40
C GLU A 131 1.56 4.92 -11.70
N LEU A 132 1.01 5.86 -10.91
CA LEU A 132 1.32 7.29 -11.05
C LEU A 132 2.79 7.55 -10.74
N MET A 133 3.30 6.88 -9.70
CA MET A 133 4.66 7.08 -9.20
C MET A 133 5.73 6.68 -10.21
N ILE A 134 5.48 5.71 -11.09
CA ILE A 134 6.39 5.35 -12.19
C ILE A 134 6.72 6.60 -13.01
N ASP A 135 5.70 7.26 -13.52
CA ASP A 135 5.86 8.41 -14.40
C ASP A 135 6.44 9.62 -13.66
N VAL A 136 6.05 9.82 -12.38
CA VAL A 136 6.63 10.87 -11.53
C VAL A 136 8.14 10.69 -11.40
N ILE A 137 8.60 9.47 -11.10
CA ILE A 137 10.04 9.16 -10.92
C ILE A 137 10.81 9.35 -12.23
N GLU A 138 10.28 8.87 -13.36
CA GLU A 138 10.94 9.04 -14.65
C GLU A 138 11.01 10.50 -15.08
N GLU A 139 9.94 11.28 -14.88
CA GLU A 139 9.95 12.72 -15.18
C GLU A 139 10.84 13.52 -14.22
N MET A 140 11.13 13.00 -13.01
CA MET A 140 12.18 13.53 -12.15
C MET A 140 13.59 13.32 -12.75
N GLY A 141 13.72 12.55 -13.84
CA GLY A 141 15.01 12.21 -14.47
C GLY A 141 15.73 11.05 -13.78
N VAL A 142 15.00 10.22 -13.03
CA VAL A 142 15.56 9.04 -12.36
C VAL A 142 15.22 7.79 -13.19
N THR A 143 16.24 6.98 -13.47
CA THR A 143 16.05 5.68 -14.10
C THR A 143 15.51 4.68 -13.09
N LEU A 144 14.53 3.89 -13.50
CA LEU A 144 14.00 2.79 -12.68
C LEU A 144 15.07 1.70 -12.58
N ASP A 145 15.70 1.61 -11.43
CA ASP A 145 16.60 0.49 -11.10
C ASP A 145 15.80 -0.70 -10.50
N PRO A 146 16.39 -1.89 -10.35
CA PRO A 146 15.68 -3.06 -9.82
C PRO A 146 15.04 -2.84 -8.44
N SER A 147 15.63 -1.98 -7.59
CA SER A 147 15.08 -1.69 -6.26
C SER A 147 13.83 -0.82 -6.34
N ILE A 148 13.89 0.26 -7.12
CA ILE A 148 12.73 1.14 -7.39
C ILE A 148 11.62 0.33 -8.07
N ALA A 149 11.98 -0.46 -9.10
CA ALA A 149 11.04 -1.28 -9.85
C ALA A 149 10.34 -2.32 -8.96
N SER A 150 11.07 -2.96 -8.05
CA SER A 150 10.49 -3.93 -7.11
C SER A 150 9.53 -3.26 -6.11
N CYS A 151 9.83 -2.06 -5.63
CA CYS A 151 8.91 -1.29 -4.79
C CYS A 151 7.60 -0.98 -5.53
N LEU A 152 7.68 -0.43 -6.75
CA LEU A 152 6.51 -0.07 -7.55
C LEU A 152 5.69 -1.28 -7.98
N TYR A 153 6.36 -2.38 -8.38
CA TYR A 153 5.67 -3.63 -8.71
C TYR A 153 4.89 -4.18 -7.52
N THR A 154 5.44 -4.07 -6.32
CA THR A 154 4.76 -4.49 -5.09
C THR A 154 3.42 -3.78 -4.92
N GLY A 155 3.38 -2.46 -5.05
CA GLY A 155 2.14 -1.69 -4.92
C GLY A 155 1.13 -2.10 -5.97
N ILE A 156 1.51 -2.12 -7.24
CA ILE A 156 0.62 -2.51 -8.33
C ILE A 156 0.07 -3.93 -8.11
N ALA A 157 0.93 -4.89 -7.76
CA ALA A 157 0.53 -6.28 -7.59
C ALA A 157 -0.41 -6.48 -6.38
N THR A 158 -0.16 -5.78 -5.26
CA THR A 158 -1.01 -5.91 -4.07
C THR A 158 -2.37 -5.26 -4.27
N ASP A 159 -2.43 -4.04 -4.83
CA ASP A 159 -3.68 -3.29 -5.01
C ASP A 159 -4.60 -3.86 -6.10
N THR A 160 -4.02 -4.62 -7.03
CA THR A 160 -4.75 -5.37 -8.04
C THR A 160 -5.07 -6.81 -7.63
N GLY A 161 -4.68 -7.23 -6.43
CA GLY A 161 -4.79 -8.62 -5.99
C GLY A 161 -4.09 -9.59 -6.95
N CYS A 162 -2.88 -9.26 -7.36
CA CYS A 162 -2.12 -9.94 -8.40
C CYS A 162 -2.88 -9.94 -9.75
N PHE A 163 -3.28 -8.75 -10.19
CA PHE A 163 -3.95 -8.48 -11.47
C PHE A 163 -5.31 -9.15 -11.66
N ARG A 164 -6.01 -9.50 -10.55
CA ARG A 164 -7.31 -10.19 -10.58
C ARG A 164 -8.50 -9.24 -10.35
N PHE A 165 -8.27 -8.07 -9.76
CA PHE A 165 -9.35 -7.15 -9.46
C PHE A 165 -9.78 -6.35 -10.70
N SER A 166 -11.02 -5.86 -10.68
CA SER A 166 -11.61 -5.10 -11.79
C SER A 166 -10.97 -3.75 -12.05
N SER A 167 -10.17 -3.24 -11.11
CA SER A 167 -9.33 -2.06 -11.29
C SER A 167 -8.17 -2.29 -12.26
N THR A 168 -7.78 -3.55 -12.51
CA THR A 168 -6.70 -3.90 -13.44
C THR A 168 -7.06 -3.53 -14.87
N THR A 169 -6.23 -2.73 -15.53
CA THR A 169 -6.41 -2.27 -16.90
C THR A 169 -5.26 -2.73 -17.81
N ALA A 170 -5.37 -2.46 -19.11
CA ALA A 170 -4.25 -2.66 -20.03
C ALA A 170 -3.03 -1.79 -19.63
N HIS A 171 -3.28 -0.57 -19.13
CA HIS A 171 -2.23 0.31 -18.61
C HIS A 171 -1.50 -0.29 -17.41
N THR A 172 -2.24 -0.90 -16.48
CA THR A 172 -1.68 -1.61 -15.32
C THR A 172 -0.70 -2.72 -15.75
N HIS A 173 -1.07 -3.51 -16.75
CA HIS A 173 -0.18 -4.54 -17.29
C HIS A 173 1.04 -3.96 -18.02
N GLN A 174 0.89 -2.85 -18.74
CA GLN A 174 2.02 -2.15 -19.37
C GLN A 174 2.97 -1.58 -18.32
N ALA A 175 2.44 -0.99 -17.25
CA ALA A 175 3.22 -0.52 -16.11
C ALA A 175 4.02 -1.66 -15.48
N ALA A 176 3.37 -2.79 -15.19
CA ALA A 176 4.04 -3.97 -14.65
C ALA A 176 5.14 -4.52 -15.60
N ALA A 177 4.88 -4.55 -16.91
CA ALA A 177 5.87 -4.97 -17.89
C ALA A 177 7.12 -4.07 -17.86
N ARG A 178 6.95 -2.73 -17.81
CA ARG A 178 8.08 -1.78 -17.68
C ARG A 178 8.91 -2.05 -16.42
N LEU A 179 8.25 -2.36 -15.29
CA LEU A 179 8.95 -2.66 -14.04
C LEU A 179 9.73 -3.97 -14.09
N ILE A 180 9.19 -5.00 -14.76
CA ILE A 180 9.89 -6.26 -15.01
C ILE A 180 11.10 -6.03 -15.91
N GLU A 181 10.96 -5.26 -16.97
CA GLU A 181 12.07 -4.86 -17.87
C GLU A 181 13.14 -4.04 -17.12
N ALA A 182 12.75 -3.24 -16.13
CA ALA A 182 13.64 -2.51 -15.23
C ALA A 182 14.33 -3.41 -14.18
N GLY A 183 13.99 -4.70 -14.13
CA GLY A 183 14.63 -5.69 -13.29
C GLY A 183 13.95 -5.98 -11.96
N ALA A 184 12.64 -5.70 -11.82
CA ALA A 184 11.88 -6.19 -10.67
C ALA A 184 11.97 -7.72 -10.57
N ASP A 185 12.32 -8.24 -9.40
CA ASP A 185 12.45 -9.68 -9.17
C ASP A 185 11.08 -10.32 -8.98
N LEU A 186 10.42 -10.59 -10.10
CA LEU A 186 9.05 -11.12 -10.15
C LEU A 186 8.87 -12.40 -9.37
N GLU A 187 9.85 -13.33 -9.45
CA GLU A 187 9.79 -14.63 -8.77
C GLU A 187 9.79 -14.43 -7.24
N MET A 188 10.76 -13.66 -6.75
CA MET A 188 10.86 -13.36 -5.32
C MET A 188 9.64 -12.59 -4.82
N LEU A 189 9.16 -11.58 -5.57
CA LEU A 189 8.03 -10.74 -5.17
C LEU A 189 6.74 -11.56 -5.11
N ASN A 190 6.41 -12.34 -6.13
CA ASN A 190 5.19 -13.14 -6.14
C ASN A 190 5.21 -14.24 -5.08
N ALA A 191 6.34 -14.94 -4.94
CA ALA A 191 6.48 -15.94 -3.89
C ALA A 191 6.25 -15.33 -2.50
N ARG A 192 6.81 -14.14 -2.24
CA ARG A 192 6.72 -13.47 -0.95
C ARG A 192 5.34 -12.86 -0.69
N LEU A 193 4.77 -12.18 -1.68
CA LEU A 193 3.52 -11.44 -1.52
C LEU A 193 2.27 -12.34 -1.53
N PHE A 194 2.29 -13.44 -2.31
CA PHE A 194 1.07 -14.19 -2.59
C PHE A 194 1.15 -15.69 -2.30
N GLU A 195 2.35 -16.29 -2.32
CA GLU A 195 2.50 -17.73 -2.19
C GLU A 195 2.96 -18.17 -0.79
N SER A 196 3.77 -17.33 -0.11
CA SER A 196 4.27 -17.65 1.23
C SER A 196 3.22 -17.33 2.29
N ARG A 197 2.90 -18.33 3.11
CA ARG A 197 2.01 -18.20 4.26
C ARG A 197 2.68 -18.70 5.53
N SER A 198 2.50 -17.98 6.62
CA SER A 198 2.99 -18.44 7.91
C SER A 198 2.23 -19.69 8.37
N ARG A 199 2.85 -20.52 9.22
CA ARG A 199 2.13 -21.65 9.84
C ARG A 199 0.92 -21.20 10.64
N ALA A 200 1.05 -20.07 11.32
CA ALA A 200 -0.03 -19.44 12.07
C ALA A 200 -1.18 -19.05 11.14
N ARG A 201 -0.88 -18.49 9.96
CA ARG A 201 -1.87 -18.18 8.92
C ARG A 201 -2.61 -19.42 8.43
N ILE A 202 -1.92 -20.49 8.12
CA ILE A 202 -2.55 -21.75 7.68
C ILE A 202 -3.47 -22.29 8.79
N GLU A 203 -3.05 -22.23 10.05
CA GLU A 203 -3.84 -22.72 11.16
C GLU A 203 -5.12 -21.90 11.39
N ILE A 204 -5.05 -20.57 11.31
CA ILE A 204 -6.24 -19.72 11.44
C ILE A 204 -7.19 -19.86 10.24
N GLU A 205 -6.68 -20.08 9.02
CA GLU A 205 -7.51 -20.43 7.85
C GLU A 205 -8.27 -21.74 8.08
N ARG A 206 -7.59 -22.76 8.61
CA ARG A 206 -8.22 -24.04 8.95
C ARG A 206 -9.37 -23.83 9.94
N MET A 207 -9.14 -23.08 11.03
CA MET A 207 -10.16 -22.78 12.03
C MET A 207 -11.33 -21.99 11.42
N ALA A 208 -11.05 -21.05 10.53
CA ALA A 208 -12.08 -20.28 9.83
C ALA A 208 -12.93 -21.17 8.91
N LEU A 209 -12.30 -22.09 8.16
CA LEU A 209 -13.00 -23.03 7.29
C LEU A 209 -13.81 -24.06 8.07
N GLU A 210 -13.39 -24.47 9.27
CA GLU A 210 -14.18 -25.34 10.15
C GLU A 210 -15.47 -24.68 10.64
N SER A 211 -15.53 -23.35 10.69
CA SER A 211 -16.72 -22.58 11.05
C SER A 211 -17.65 -22.26 9.88
N LEU A 212 -17.36 -22.77 8.67
CA LEU A 212 -18.09 -22.42 7.45
C LEU A 212 -19.54 -22.88 7.52
N GLU A 213 -20.43 -21.94 7.35
CA GLU A 213 -21.88 -22.15 7.27
C GLU A 213 -22.45 -21.57 5.99
N TYR A 214 -23.50 -22.23 5.45
CA TYR A 214 -24.19 -21.78 4.26
C TYR A 214 -25.64 -21.38 4.56
N PHE A 215 -26.10 -20.32 3.89
CA PHE A 215 -27.45 -19.79 3.99
C PHE A 215 -28.02 -19.52 2.58
N PHE A 216 -29.35 -19.41 2.49
CA PHE A 216 -30.06 -19.05 1.23
C PHE A 216 -29.69 -19.96 0.06
N ASP A 217 -29.82 -21.27 0.25
CA ASP A 217 -29.50 -22.29 -0.75
C ASP A 217 -28.04 -22.19 -1.28
N GLY A 218 -27.09 -21.85 -0.38
CA GLY A 218 -25.68 -21.76 -0.71
C GLY A 218 -25.21 -20.43 -1.32
N ARG A 219 -26.13 -19.48 -1.53
CA ARG A 219 -25.75 -18.15 -2.07
C ARG A 219 -25.07 -17.22 -1.08
N CYS A 220 -25.14 -17.54 0.20
CA CYS A 220 -24.41 -16.83 1.24
C CYS A 220 -23.56 -17.83 2.02
N ALA A 221 -22.29 -17.53 2.23
CA ALA A 221 -21.36 -18.29 3.05
C ALA A 221 -20.80 -17.42 4.17
N MET A 222 -20.71 -17.98 5.36
CA MET A 222 -20.17 -17.27 6.52
C MET A 222 -19.09 -18.10 7.20
N ILE A 223 -18.01 -17.44 7.59
CA ILE A 223 -17.00 -17.95 8.50
C ILE A 223 -16.92 -17.05 9.73
N TYR A 224 -16.56 -17.62 10.87
CA TYR A 224 -16.33 -16.84 12.07
C TYR A 224 -15.09 -17.30 12.85
N LEU A 225 -14.48 -16.36 13.57
CA LEU A 225 -13.35 -16.61 14.44
C LEU A 225 -13.63 -16.02 15.82
N THR A 226 -13.44 -16.82 16.87
CA THR A 226 -13.52 -16.36 18.24
C THR A 226 -12.26 -15.59 18.63
N TRP A 227 -12.37 -14.75 19.67
CA TRP A 227 -11.21 -14.04 20.22
C TRP A 227 -10.09 -15.00 20.65
N ASP A 228 -10.42 -16.11 21.28
CA ASP A 228 -9.44 -17.11 21.75
C ASP A 228 -8.69 -17.75 20.58
N GLN A 229 -9.37 -18.08 19.48
CA GLN A 229 -8.73 -18.59 18.27
C GLN A 229 -7.75 -17.57 17.67
N ILE A 230 -8.15 -16.32 17.56
CA ILE A 230 -7.32 -15.23 17.03
C ILE A 230 -6.07 -15.07 17.90
N VAL A 231 -6.22 -14.98 19.23
CA VAL A 231 -5.09 -14.78 20.14
C VAL A 231 -4.16 -15.99 20.16
N THR A 232 -4.72 -17.20 20.20
CA THR A 232 -3.94 -18.45 20.27
C THR A 232 -3.16 -18.70 18.97
N SER A 233 -3.70 -18.31 17.82
CA SER A 233 -3.01 -18.46 16.54
C SER A 233 -1.73 -17.63 16.44
N GLY A 234 -1.68 -16.49 17.13
CA GLY A 234 -0.57 -15.53 17.08
C GLY A 234 -0.43 -14.84 15.71
N VAL A 235 -1.46 -14.92 14.86
CA VAL A 235 -1.45 -14.28 13.53
C VAL A 235 -1.50 -12.76 13.68
N PRO A 236 -0.61 -12.02 12.99
CA PRO A 236 -0.69 -10.57 12.92
C PRO A 236 -2.04 -10.10 12.36
N GLY A 237 -2.56 -8.98 12.86
CA GLY A 237 -3.88 -8.45 12.45
C GLY A 237 -4.01 -8.23 10.94
N ALA A 238 -2.93 -7.80 10.29
CA ALA A 238 -2.90 -7.62 8.83
C ALA A 238 -3.13 -8.93 8.05
N GLU A 239 -2.61 -10.07 8.53
CA GLU A 239 -2.86 -11.36 7.89
C GLU A 239 -4.29 -11.89 8.07
N LEU A 240 -5.06 -11.34 9.01
CA LEU A 240 -6.46 -11.73 9.23
C LEU A 240 -7.41 -11.11 8.18
N GLU A 241 -7.03 -10.02 7.55
CA GLU A 241 -7.91 -9.32 6.61
C GLU A 241 -8.17 -10.11 5.34
N ASP A 242 -7.17 -10.82 4.84
CA ASP A 242 -7.31 -11.68 3.66
C ASP A 242 -8.30 -12.84 3.83
N LEU A 243 -8.61 -13.23 5.09
CA LEU A 243 -9.62 -14.27 5.35
C LEU A 243 -11.00 -13.89 4.82
N THR A 244 -11.26 -12.61 4.60
CA THR A 244 -12.53 -12.13 4.03
C THR A 244 -12.79 -12.63 2.63
N SER A 245 -11.76 -13.02 1.91
CA SER A 245 -11.86 -13.59 0.56
C SER A 245 -12.31 -15.05 0.53
N LEU A 246 -12.10 -15.81 1.62
CA LEU A 246 -12.39 -17.25 1.66
C LEU A 246 -13.85 -17.58 1.35
N PRO A 247 -14.87 -17.07 2.08
CA PRO A 247 -16.26 -17.44 1.79
C PRO A 247 -16.71 -16.92 0.42
N ARG A 248 -16.17 -15.79 -0.05
CA ARG A 248 -16.52 -15.23 -1.36
C ARG A 248 -15.92 -15.99 -2.53
N SER A 249 -14.85 -16.77 -2.31
CA SER A 249 -14.21 -17.55 -3.37
C SER A 249 -14.92 -18.87 -3.68
N ILE A 250 -15.97 -19.23 -2.93
CA ILE A 250 -16.72 -20.47 -3.11
C ILE A 250 -17.69 -20.32 -4.28
N GLU A 251 -17.69 -21.28 -5.19
CA GLU A 251 -18.59 -21.29 -6.36
C GLU A 251 -20.05 -21.19 -5.94
N GLY A 252 -20.81 -20.29 -6.59
CA GLY A 252 -22.22 -20.05 -6.31
C GLY A 252 -22.51 -19.12 -5.12
N VAL A 253 -21.50 -18.69 -4.38
CA VAL A 253 -21.65 -17.73 -3.29
C VAL A 253 -21.69 -16.30 -3.86
N GLU A 254 -22.79 -15.60 -3.58
CA GLU A 254 -22.97 -14.19 -3.94
C GLU A 254 -22.55 -13.25 -2.81
N VAL A 255 -22.70 -13.69 -1.56
CA VAL A 255 -22.35 -12.91 -0.35
C VAL A 255 -21.47 -13.74 0.57
N GLY A 256 -20.22 -13.29 0.80
CA GLY A 256 -19.30 -13.84 1.77
C GLY A 256 -19.25 -12.99 3.04
N LEU A 257 -19.44 -13.60 4.22
CA LEU A 257 -19.36 -12.94 5.52
C LEU A 257 -18.19 -13.50 6.32
N THR A 258 -17.38 -12.62 6.88
CA THR A 258 -16.33 -12.99 7.83
C THR A 258 -16.54 -12.23 9.13
N LEU A 259 -16.86 -12.95 10.19
CA LEU A 259 -17.08 -12.39 11.52
C LEU A 259 -15.87 -12.65 12.40
N ARG A 260 -15.39 -11.61 13.06
CA ARG A 260 -14.28 -11.69 14.02
C ARG A 260 -14.75 -11.14 15.36
N GLN A 261 -14.66 -11.97 16.41
CA GLN A 261 -14.95 -11.52 17.76
C GLN A 261 -13.88 -10.53 18.21
N GLN A 262 -14.30 -9.39 18.70
CA GLN A 262 -13.45 -8.41 19.37
C GLN A 262 -13.46 -8.66 20.88
N LYS A 263 -12.44 -8.16 21.57
CA LYS A 263 -12.31 -8.29 23.02
C LYS A 263 -13.41 -7.49 23.75
#